data_c2704cd415645bf8fb409f8d84ffc57b
#
_entry.id   c2704cd415645bf8fb409f8d84ffc57b
#
_cell.length_a   1.000
_cell.length_b   1.000
_cell.length_c   1.000
_cell.angle_alpha   90.00
_cell.angle_beta   90.00
_cell.angle_gamma   90.00
#
_symmetry.space_group_name_H-M   'P 1'
#
loop_
_entity.id
_entity.type
_entity.pdbx_description
1 polymer ?
#
loop_
_entity_poly.entity_id
_entity_poly.type
_entity_poly.pdbx_seq_one_letter_code
_entity_poly.pdbx_strand_id
1 'polypeptide(L)'
;MKYNLVLLIQNIILLIDDIFLTSKYELENIQYKQKGIPKIDIFAFIEDGNIGDPVIGETAKFLVQNICNKNNIDATINLHRLFPVKNYKYSWITKLIRLNCREKQSNSKRFLLYAIFRLYCLFNRNFKNYYTKILKDSDITIFGGGGMLKYFTQDFWVSDLCIIEYCDKHNIPVYFNAVGIEGYDDKNFTSRLIKKLLNKKCITKVTTRDDIDALNQFLPNKEHAIVGDPALYSKELYGSSTKTDVIGINTIRSGIFNANEFETTEQELIDFYCEMIKRLDADGLKWQLFTNGVNSDYSLALKILRHLNINPSSDNLTSLPKSGEELAKTISGYKGVIAGRMHAHIIATSYDIPTIGQIWNKKIKWFSKHLGCEERFFYPDELNNYDLIYNRFLQAIKEGNSKLNTQKLKEATVKELENIILTTLNKDI
;
A
#
# COMPACT_ATOMS: atom_id res chain seq x y z
N MET A 1 32.91 -16.99 11.08
CA MET A 1 33.52 -17.27 9.76
C MET A 1 32.49 -17.74 8.71
N LYS A 2 31.71 -18.78 8.93
CA LYS A 2 30.71 -19.25 7.94
C LYS A 2 29.68 -18.17 7.51
N TYR A 3 29.23 -17.29 8.41
CA TYR A 3 28.25 -16.25 8.13
C TYR A 3 28.79 -15.18 7.14
N ASN A 4 30.04 -14.76 7.32
CA ASN A 4 30.66 -13.78 6.42
C ASN A 4 30.90 -14.34 5.01
N LEU A 5 31.18 -15.64 4.88
CA LEU A 5 31.34 -16.29 3.58
C LEU A 5 30.03 -16.38 2.79
N VAL A 6 28.92 -16.72 3.46
CA VAL A 6 27.59 -16.75 2.81
C VAL A 6 27.18 -15.35 2.35
N LEU A 7 27.43 -14.34 3.17
CA LEU A 7 27.17 -12.94 2.84
C LEU A 7 28.00 -12.47 1.64
N LEU A 8 29.29 -12.84 1.62
CA LEU A 8 30.20 -12.53 0.51
C LEU A 8 29.74 -13.18 -0.79
N ILE A 9 29.38 -14.47 -0.77
CA ILE A 9 28.86 -15.20 -1.94
C ILE A 9 27.57 -14.56 -2.45
N GLN A 10 26.66 -14.17 -1.56
CA GLN A 10 25.42 -13.49 -1.94
C GLN A 10 25.69 -12.14 -2.62
N ASN A 11 26.64 -11.37 -2.12
CA ASN A 11 27.03 -10.08 -2.70
C ASN A 11 27.72 -10.26 -4.06
N ILE A 12 28.59 -11.28 -4.20
CA ILE A 12 29.24 -11.60 -5.46
C ILE A 12 28.21 -12.01 -6.53
N ILE A 13 27.22 -12.82 -6.17
CA ILE A 13 26.17 -13.23 -7.11
C ILE A 13 25.28 -12.05 -7.51
N LEU A 14 24.96 -11.14 -6.59
CA LEU A 14 24.26 -9.90 -6.91
C LEU A 14 25.07 -9.00 -7.87
N LEU A 15 26.40 -9.01 -7.77
CA LEU A 15 27.30 -8.27 -8.63
C LEU A 15 27.41 -8.94 -10.03
N ILE A 16 27.58 -10.26 -10.06
CA ILE A 16 27.65 -11.05 -11.31
C ILE A 16 26.34 -10.94 -12.08
N ASP A 17 25.21 -10.89 -11.40
CA ASP A 17 23.89 -10.74 -11.99
C ASP A 17 23.76 -9.39 -12.74
N ASP A 18 24.37 -8.31 -12.26
CA ASP A 18 24.44 -7.03 -12.95
C ASP A 18 25.28 -7.13 -14.24
N ILE A 19 26.40 -7.85 -14.22
CA ILE A 19 27.31 -7.99 -15.36
C ILE A 19 26.68 -8.86 -16.46
N PHE A 20 26.09 -9.99 -16.10
CA PHE A 20 25.52 -10.93 -17.09
C PHE A 20 24.21 -10.44 -17.71
N LEU A 21 23.41 -9.66 -17.02
CA LEU A 21 22.14 -9.16 -17.54
C LEU A 21 22.30 -7.91 -18.40
N THR A 22 23.29 -7.07 -18.12
CA THR A 22 23.63 -5.92 -18.97
C THR A 22 24.18 -6.37 -20.33
N SER A 23 25.04 -7.38 -20.39
CA SER A 23 25.69 -7.81 -21.63
C SER A 23 24.77 -8.51 -22.65
N LYS A 24 23.73 -9.20 -22.19
CA LYS A 24 22.86 -10.00 -23.08
C LYS A 24 21.73 -9.20 -23.75
N TYR A 25 21.57 -7.93 -23.40
CA TYR A 25 20.51 -7.05 -23.89
C TYR A 25 20.99 -5.93 -24.83
N GLU A 26 22.29 -5.87 -25.17
CA GLU A 26 22.87 -4.79 -25.98
C GLU A 26 22.46 -4.80 -27.47
N LEU A 27 21.64 -5.74 -27.93
CA LEU A 27 21.40 -5.95 -29.37
C LEU A 27 19.99 -5.62 -29.89
N GLU A 28 19.13 -4.98 -29.11
CA GLU A 28 17.90 -4.41 -29.69
C GLU A 28 18.10 -2.90 -29.89
N ASN A 29 18.21 -2.49 -31.17
CA ASN A 29 18.35 -1.11 -31.61
C ASN A 29 17.36 -0.20 -30.90
N ILE A 30 17.87 0.81 -30.19
CA ILE A 30 17.10 1.94 -29.70
C ILE A 30 16.64 2.72 -30.94
N GLN A 31 15.45 2.44 -31.44
CA GLN A 31 14.77 3.35 -32.33
C GLN A 31 14.45 4.60 -31.55
N TYR A 32 15.00 5.75 -31.98
CA TYR A 32 14.60 7.04 -31.44
C TYR A 32 13.08 7.18 -31.54
N LYS A 33 12.44 7.30 -30.42
CA LYS A 33 11.00 7.51 -30.29
C LYS A 33 10.67 8.83 -30.98
N GLN A 34 9.84 8.81 -32.05
CA GLN A 34 9.23 10.05 -32.51
C GLN A 34 8.48 10.68 -31.34
N LYS A 35 8.64 12.01 -31.15
CA LYS A 35 7.92 12.77 -30.11
C LYS A 35 6.40 12.57 -30.29
N GLY A 36 5.83 11.66 -29.53
CA GLY A 36 4.40 11.40 -29.44
C GLY A 36 3.83 11.92 -28.12
N ILE A 37 2.57 11.66 -27.90
CA ILE A 37 1.91 11.93 -26.60
C ILE A 37 2.65 11.15 -25.50
N PRO A 38 3.14 11.83 -24.44
CA PRO A 38 3.83 11.17 -23.34
C PRO A 38 2.99 10.06 -22.69
N LYS A 39 3.63 8.98 -22.31
CA LYS A 39 2.98 7.83 -21.67
C LYS A 39 3.49 7.65 -20.24
N ILE A 40 2.58 7.73 -19.30
CA ILE A 40 2.82 7.54 -17.86
C ILE A 40 2.17 6.23 -17.43
N ASP A 41 2.97 5.26 -16.99
CA ASP A 41 2.49 3.96 -16.53
C ASP A 41 2.60 3.87 -15.00
N ILE A 42 1.47 3.67 -14.33
CA ILE A 42 1.36 3.58 -12.88
C ILE A 42 1.14 2.11 -12.50
N PHE A 43 2.01 1.56 -11.65
CA PHE A 43 1.85 0.24 -11.08
C PHE A 43 1.36 0.34 -9.64
N ALA A 44 0.27 -0.36 -9.33
CA ALA A 44 -0.29 -0.41 -7.99
C ALA A 44 -0.77 -1.82 -7.63
N PHE A 45 -0.89 -2.07 -6.34
CA PHE A 45 -1.46 -3.31 -5.84
C PHE A 45 -2.99 -3.18 -5.88
N ILE A 46 -3.59 -3.59 -7.00
CA ILE A 46 -5.03 -3.53 -7.26
C ILE A 46 -5.63 -4.94 -7.38
N GLU A 47 -5.17 -5.85 -6.52
CA GLU A 47 -5.62 -7.24 -6.46
C GLU A 47 -6.97 -7.37 -5.73
N ASP A 48 -7.67 -8.48 -5.99
CA ASP A 48 -8.94 -8.79 -5.34
C ASP A 48 -8.76 -9.04 -3.82
N GLY A 49 -9.73 -8.65 -3.03
CA GLY A 49 -9.87 -9.02 -1.61
C GLY A 49 -9.82 -7.86 -0.62
N ASN A 50 -8.84 -6.95 -0.69
CA ASN A 50 -8.81 -5.74 0.14
C ASN A 50 -9.04 -4.50 -0.75
N ILE A 51 -10.23 -3.98 -0.76
CA ILE A 51 -10.64 -2.86 -1.63
C ILE A 51 -9.93 -1.54 -1.29
N GLY A 52 -9.32 -1.43 -0.10
CA GLY A 52 -8.49 -0.28 0.23
C GLY A 52 -7.24 -0.12 -0.65
N ASP A 53 -6.68 -1.22 -1.16
CA ASP A 53 -5.49 -1.17 -2.01
C ASP A 53 -5.79 -0.61 -3.42
N PRO A 54 -6.87 -1.01 -4.13
CA PRO A 54 -7.31 -0.34 -5.35
C PRO A 54 -7.52 1.16 -5.21
N VAL A 55 -8.06 1.64 -4.08
CA VAL A 55 -8.26 3.09 -3.83
C VAL A 55 -6.95 3.86 -3.96
N ILE A 56 -5.82 3.32 -3.47
CA ILE A 56 -4.52 3.98 -3.60
C ILE A 56 -4.13 4.15 -5.08
N GLY A 57 -4.26 3.08 -5.86
CA GLY A 57 -3.90 3.12 -7.29
C GLY A 57 -4.79 4.08 -8.09
N GLU A 58 -6.10 4.05 -7.86
CA GLU A 58 -7.06 4.90 -8.52
C GLU A 58 -6.87 6.38 -8.17
N THR A 59 -6.62 6.68 -6.89
CA THR A 59 -6.32 8.07 -6.46
C THR A 59 -4.95 8.54 -6.94
N ALA A 60 -3.95 7.67 -7.01
CA ALA A 60 -2.65 8.02 -7.61
C ALA A 60 -2.82 8.39 -9.10
N LYS A 61 -3.59 7.60 -9.87
CA LYS A 61 -3.91 7.92 -11.27
C LYS A 61 -4.67 9.24 -11.38
N PHE A 62 -5.67 9.47 -10.54
CA PHE A 62 -6.43 10.72 -10.50
C PHE A 62 -5.51 11.93 -10.25
N LEU A 63 -4.58 11.85 -9.31
CA LEU A 63 -3.62 12.92 -9.04
C LEU A 63 -2.72 13.21 -10.24
N VAL A 64 -2.16 12.18 -10.87
CA VAL A 64 -1.33 12.34 -12.08
C VAL A 64 -2.13 13.00 -13.20
N GLN A 65 -3.38 12.58 -13.42
CA GLN A 65 -4.26 13.18 -14.43
C GLN A 65 -4.52 14.67 -14.14
N ASN A 66 -4.82 15.02 -12.90
CA ASN A 66 -5.06 16.42 -12.51
C ASN A 66 -3.81 17.30 -12.67
N ILE A 67 -2.64 16.77 -12.34
CA ILE A 67 -1.37 17.45 -12.53
C ILE A 67 -1.11 17.70 -14.03
N CYS A 68 -1.29 16.70 -14.87
CA CYS A 68 -1.15 16.85 -16.31
C CYS A 68 -2.14 17.89 -16.87
N ASN A 69 -3.42 17.82 -16.50
CA ASN A 69 -4.44 18.76 -16.94
C ASN A 69 -4.11 20.20 -16.51
N LYS A 70 -3.73 20.40 -15.24
CA LYS A 70 -3.35 21.72 -14.69
C LYS A 70 -2.18 22.37 -15.44
N ASN A 71 -1.25 21.55 -15.90
CA ASN A 71 -0.03 21.99 -16.58
C ASN A 71 -0.12 21.89 -18.12
N ASN A 72 -1.32 21.66 -18.67
CA ASN A 72 -1.58 21.50 -20.11
C ASN A 72 -0.71 20.44 -20.77
N ILE A 73 -0.41 19.35 -20.06
CA ILE A 73 0.32 18.21 -20.56
C ILE A 73 -0.68 17.17 -21.10
N ASP A 74 -0.70 16.97 -22.42
CA ASP A 74 -1.44 15.88 -23.02
C ASP A 74 -0.64 14.59 -22.84
N ALA A 75 -1.09 13.68 -21.98
CA ALA A 75 -0.41 12.44 -21.65
C ALA A 75 -1.36 11.25 -21.56
N THR A 76 -0.93 10.10 -22.02
CA THR A 76 -1.63 8.83 -21.81
C THR A 76 -1.26 8.27 -20.45
N ILE A 77 -2.23 8.15 -19.54
CA ILE A 77 -2.02 7.70 -18.16
C ILE A 77 -2.71 6.37 -17.93
N ASN A 78 -1.91 5.33 -17.66
CA ASN A 78 -2.39 3.97 -17.46
C ASN A 78 -2.16 3.51 -16.02
N LEU A 79 -3.14 2.81 -15.46
CA LEU A 79 -3.03 2.11 -14.18
C LEU A 79 -2.93 0.61 -14.43
N HIS A 80 -1.86 -0.01 -13.95
CA HIS A 80 -1.56 -1.42 -14.12
C HIS A 80 -1.50 -2.14 -12.79
N ARG A 81 -1.87 -3.41 -12.80
CA ARG A 81 -1.63 -4.31 -11.67
C ARG A 81 -0.13 -4.53 -11.49
N LEU A 82 0.32 -4.48 -10.24
CA LEU A 82 1.71 -4.81 -9.91
C LEU A 82 2.04 -6.27 -10.27
N PHE A 83 1.07 -7.18 -10.10
CA PHE A 83 1.20 -8.57 -10.51
C PHE A 83 0.36 -8.89 -11.74
N PRO A 84 0.85 -9.74 -12.67
CA PRO A 84 0.07 -10.19 -13.82
C PRO A 84 -1.22 -10.91 -13.39
N VAL A 85 -2.30 -10.70 -14.13
CA VAL A 85 -3.62 -11.30 -13.85
C VAL A 85 -3.56 -12.83 -13.86
N LYS A 86 -4.46 -13.50 -13.11
CA LYS A 86 -4.62 -14.95 -12.96
C LYS A 86 -4.61 -15.78 -14.25
N ASN A 87 -4.92 -15.20 -15.41
CA ASN A 87 -4.89 -15.86 -16.74
C ASN A 87 -3.49 -15.99 -17.37
N TYR A 88 -2.47 -15.25 -16.89
CA TYR A 88 -1.12 -15.72 -17.07
C TYR A 88 -1.04 -16.99 -16.23
N LYS A 89 -0.94 -18.14 -16.90
CA LYS A 89 -0.63 -19.41 -16.23
C LYS A 89 0.59 -19.16 -15.36
N TYR A 90 0.30 -18.78 -14.10
CA TYR A 90 1.33 -18.63 -13.09
C TYR A 90 2.09 -19.94 -13.12
N SER A 91 3.31 -19.87 -13.54
CA SER A 91 4.15 -21.02 -13.45
C SER A 91 4.16 -21.48 -11.99
N TRP A 92 4.33 -22.77 -11.80
CA TRP A 92 4.52 -23.36 -10.49
C TRP A 92 5.52 -22.57 -9.61
N ILE A 93 6.45 -21.84 -10.21
CA ILE A 93 7.48 -21.05 -9.55
C ILE A 93 6.94 -19.77 -8.87
N THR A 94 6.04 -19.02 -9.50
CA THR A 94 5.43 -17.87 -8.84
C THR A 94 4.52 -18.30 -7.70
N LYS A 95 3.86 -19.47 -7.83
CA LYS A 95 3.14 -20.10 -6.72
C LYS A 95 4.10 -20.52 -5.61
N LEU A 96 5.24 -21.13 -5.94
CA LEU A 96 6.25 -21.56 -4.98
C LEU A 96 6.81 -20.35 -4.22
N ILE A 97 7.15 -19.26 -4.91
CA ILE A 97 7.64 -18.02 -4.29
C ILE A 97 6.57 -17.45 -3.35
N ARG A 98 5.32 -17.29 -3.81
CA ARG A 98 4.22 -16.77 -2.99
C ARG A 98 3.92 -17.61 -1.75
N LEU A 99 3.90 -18.93 -1.86
CA LEU A 99 3.70 -19.84 -0.73
C LEU A 99 4.83 -19.70 0.30
N ASN A 100 6.05 -19.50 -0.17
CA ASN A 100 7.21 -19.43 0.68
C ASN A 100 7.51 -18.01 1.22
N CYS A 101 6.96 -16.93 0.65
CA CYS A 101 7.14 -15.58 1.17
C CYS A 101 6.25 -15.25 2.37
N ARG A 102 5.27 -16.10 2.71
CA ARG A 102 4.33 -15.88 3.83
C ARG A 102 4.90 -16.17 5.22
N GLU A 103 6.03 -16.83 5.30
CA GLU A 103 6.66 -17.23 6.55
C GLU A 103 7.98 -16.48 6.80
N LYS A 104 8.37 -16.30 8.07
CA LYS A 104 9.70 -15.83 8.45
C LYS A 104 10.76 -16.84 7.98
N GLN A 105 11.38 -16.60 6.83
CA GLN A 105 12.30 -17.53 6.22
C GLN A 105 13.76 -17.15 6.44
N SER A 106 14.63 -18.17 6.50
CA SER A 106 16.08 -17.97 6.56
C SER A 106 16.60 -17.26 5.30
N ASN A 107 17.66 -16.49 5.44
CA ASN A 107 18.32 -15.80 4.33
C ASN A 107 18.74 -16.75 3.19
N SER A 108 19.19 -17.97 3.53
CA SER A 108 19.57 -18.97 2.54
C SER A 108 18.38 -19.41 1.67
N LYS A 109 17.19 -19.58 2.27
CA LYS A 109 15.98 -19.96 1.52
C LYS A 109 15.51 -18.80 0.63
N ARG A 110 15.56 -17.56 1.11
CA ARG A 110 15.24 -16.37 0.32
C ARG A 110 16.18 -16.21 -0.89
N PHE A 111 17.47 -16.40 -0.66
CA PHE A 111 18.45 -16.39 -1.72
C PHE A 111 18.23 -17.51 -2.75
N LEU A 112 17.93 -18.73 -2.30
CA LEU A 112 17.60 -19.84 -3.20
C LEU A 112 16.39 -19.53 -4.05
N LEU A 113 15.32 -18.98 -3.49
CA LEU A 113 14.12 -18.57 -4.23
C LEU A 113 14.43 -17.50 -5.27
N TYR A 114 15.29 -16.54 -4.94
CA TYR A 114 15.77 -15.54 -5.87
C TYR A 114 16.56 -16.19 -7.03
N ALA A 115 17.51 -17.07 -6.74
CA ALA A 115 18.29 -17.77 -7.77
C ALA A 115 17.40 -18.62 -8.70
N ILE A 116 16.46 -19.35 -8.13
CA ILE A 116 15.46 -20.13 -8.89
C ILE A 116 14.61 -19.20 -9.76
N PHE A 117 14.16 -18.07 -9.25
CA PHE A 117 13.39 -17.11 -10.03
C PHE A 117 14.20 -16.51 -11.17
N ARG A 118 15.48 -16.20 -10.94
CA ARG A 118 16.39 -15.72 -11.98
C ARG A 118 16.59 -16.74 -13.10
N LEU A 119 16.89 -18.00 -12.74
CA LEU A 119 17.00 -19.09 -13.71
C LEU A 119 15.69 -19.27 -14.50
N TYR A 120 14.55 -19.24 -13.82
CA TYR A 120 13.26 -19.30 -14.48
C TYR A 120 13.08 -18.18 -15.52
N CYS A 121 13.44 -16.94 -15.18
CA CYS A 121 13.35 -15.79 -16.09
C CYS A 121 14.29 -15.90 -17.30
N LEU A 122 15.36 -16.70 -17.24
CA LEU A 122 16.24 -16.98 -18.39
C LEU A 122 15.57 -17.90 -19.41
N PHE A 123 14.79 -18.88 -18.95
CA PHE A 123 14.16 -19.89 -19.81
C PHE A 123 12.70 -19.58 -20.15
N ASN A 124 12.01 -18.80 -19.30
CA ASN A 124 10.61 -18.44 -19.50
C ASN A 124 10.44 -16.92 -19.52
N ARG A 125 10.30 -16.37 -20.72
CA ARG A 125 10.16 -14.93 -20.93
C ARG A 125 8.76 -14.39 -20.64
N ASN A 126 7.75 -15.24 -20.44
CA ASN A 126 6.34 -14.79 -20.33
C ASN A 126 6.09 -13.80 -19.19
N PHE A 127 6.74 -13.97 -18.03
CA PHE A 127 6.61 -13.06 -16.91
C PHE A 127 7.25 -11.69 -17.22
N LYS A 128 8.45 -11.69 -17.78
CA LYS A 128 9.13 -10.46 -18.23
C LYS A 128 8.36 -9.77 -19.35
N ASN A 129 7.85 -10.55 -20.31
CA ASN A 129 7.10 -10.01 -21.45
C ASN A 129 5.84 -9.24 -21.05
N TYR A 130 5.24 -9.57 -19.89
CA TYR A 130 4.12 -8.79 -19.35
C TYR A 130 4.53 -7.34 -19.13
N TYR A 131 5.60 -7.11 -18.37
CA TYR A 131 6.08 -5.76 -18.06
C TYR A 131 6.71 -5.08 -19.28
N THR A 132 7.45 -5.83 -20.11
CA THR A 132 8.05 -5.30 -21.36
C THR A 132 6.98 -4.72 -22.30
N LYS A 133 5.83 -5.40 -22.44
CA LYS A 133 4.74 -4.90 -23.29
C LYS A 133 4.13 -3.61 -22.76
N ILE A 134 4.03 -3.48 -21.44
CA ILE A 134 3.50 -2.27 -20.80
C ILE A 134 4.50 -1.13 -20.95
N LEU A 135 5.78 -1.38 -20.63
CA LEU A 135 6.80 -0.37 -20.48
C LEU A 135 7.47 0.05 -21.81
N LYS A 136 7.23 -0.69 -22.90
CA LYS A 136 7.92 -0.49 -24.20
C LYS A 136 7.95 0.98 -24.65
N ASP A 137 6.84 1.70 -24.43
CA ASP A 137 6.70 3.08 -24.87
C ASP A 137 6.47 4.04 -23.69
N SER A 138 6.81 3.63 -22.48
CA SER A 138 6.65 4.43 -21.27
C SER A 138 7.69 5.55 -21.22
N ASP A 139 7.27 6.76 -20.86
CA ASP A 139 8.15 7.91 -20.60
C ASP A 139 8.41 8.10 -19.11
N ILE A 140 7.46 7.69 -18.27
CA ILE A 140 7.59 7.68 -16.80
C ILE A 140 6.91 6.42 -16.25
N THR A 141 7.56 5.79 -15.30
CA THR A 141 6.97 4.70 -14.51
C THR A 141 6.80 5.15 -13.06
N ILE A 142 5.58 5.02 -12.53
CA ILE A 142 5.26 5.40 -11.15
C ILE A 142 4.76 4.16 -10.38
N PHE A 143 5.36 3.89 -9.22
CA PHE A 143 4.75 2.99 -8.25
C PHE A 143 3.74 3.80 -7.44
N GLY A 144 2.46 3.45 -7.55
CA GLY A 144 1.32 4.30 -7.13
C GLY A 144 1.09 4.39 -5.62
N GLY A 145 1.94 3.79 -4.80
CA GLY A 145 1.80 3.79 -3.34
C GLY A 145 1.41 2.42 -2.78
N GLY A 146 1.10 2.39 -1.49
CA GLY A 146 0.81 1.13 -0.80
C GLY A 146 2.04 0.50 -0.12
N GLY A 147 1.85 -0.61 0.57
CA GLY A 147 2.93 -1.30 1.30
C GLY A 147 3.88 -2.07 0.38
N MET A 148 4.66 -1.40 -0.44
CA MET A 148 5.49 -2.02 -1.48
C MET A 148 6.88 -2.44 -1.03
N LEU A 149 7.49 -1.71 -0.10
CA LEU A 149 8.85 -2.02 0.36
C LEU A 149 8.81 -2.93 1.60
N LYS A 150 8.40 -4.17 1.35
CA LYS A 150 8.26 -5.21 2.37
C LYS A 150 9.24 -6.34 2.13
N TYR A 151 10.15 -6.56 3.06
CA TYR A 151 11.17 -7.59 2.90
C TYR A 151 10.88 -8.90 3.66
N PHE A 152 9.94 -8.89 4.61
CA PHE A 152 9.65 -10.09 5.41
C PHE A 152 8.62 -11.02 4.81
N THR A 153 7.48 -10.51 4.36
CA THR A 153 6.27 -11.30 4.17
C THR A 153 5.69 -11.27 2.76
N GLN A 154 6.29 -10.50 1.85
CA GLN A 154 5.71 -10.33 0.51
C GLN A 154 6.74 -10.51 -0.60
N ASP A 155 6.24 -10.90 -1.76
CA ASP A 155 6.98 -11.21 -2.97
C ASP A 155 7.01 -10.05 -3.99
N PHE A 156 6.75 -8.81 -3.54
CA PHE A 156 6.76 -7.61 -4.41
C PHE A 156 8.09 -7.43 -5.14
N TRP A 157 9.20 -7.80 -4.52
CA TRP A 157 10.53 -7.74 -5.13
C TRP A 157 10.60 -8.42 -6.50
N VAL A 158 9.72 -9.40 -6.79
CA VAL A 158 9.68 -10.11 -8.08
C VAL A 158 9.22 -9.19 -9.20
N SER A 159 8.16 -8.42 -8.95
CA SER A 159 7.64 -7.43 -9.90
C SER A 159 8.53 -6.21 -9.98
N ASP A 160 8.98 -5.70 -8.82
CA ASP A 160 9.89 -4.58 -8.72
C ASP A 160 11.17 -4.84 -9.51
N LEU A 161 11.75 -6.03 -9.36
CA LEU A 161 12.94 -6.44 -10.10
C LEU A 161 12.72 -6.35 -11.62
N CYS A 162 11.64 -6.92 -12.13
CA CYS A 162 11.36 -6.92 -13.57
C CYS A 162 11.09 -5.51 -14.13
N ILE A 163 10.34 -4.70 -13.40
CA ILE A 163 9.99 -3.33 -13.79
C ILE A 163 11.25 -2.46 -13.77
N ILE A 164 11.98 -2.46 -12.63
CA ILE A 164 13.15 -1.60 -12.44
C ILE A 164 14.28 -1.97 -13.40
N GLU A 165 14.56 -3.26 -13.62
CA GLU A 165 15.58 -3.68 -14.59
C GLU A 165 15.26 -3.26 -16.01
N TYR A 166 13.98 -3.35 -16.41
CA TYR A 166 13.57 -2.88 -17.72
C TYR A 166 13.75 -1.36 -17.83
N CYS A 167 13.28 -0.62 -16.85
CA CYS A 167 13.38 0.84 -16.81
C CYS A 167 14.83 1.32 -16.78
N ASP A 168 15.69 0.68 -15.97
CA ASP A 168 17.12 1.03 -15.87
C ASP A 168 17.84 0.84 -17.20
N LYS A 169 17.54 -0.25 -17.91
CA LYS A 169 18.09 -0.54 -19.21
C LYS A 169 17.66 0.45 -20.31
N HIS A 170 16.39 0.86 -20.26
CA HIS A 170 15.80 1.75 -21.29
C HIS A 170 15.79 3.22 -20.89
N ASN A 171 16.47 3.58 -19.79
CA ASN A 171 16.54 4.93 -19.22
C ASN A 171 15.15 5.54 -18.95
N ILE A 172 14.16 4.71 -18.59
CA ILE A 172 12.83 5.18 -18.20
C ILE A 172 12.88 5.60 -16.73
N PRO A 173 12.57 6.86 -16.39
CA PRO A 173 12.53 7.32 -15.03
C PRO A 173 11.48 6.58 -14.20
N VAL A 174 11.86 6.18 -12.98
CA VAL A 174 10.99 5.48 -12.04
C VAL A 174 10.83 6.29 -10.76
N TYR A 175 9.59 6.50 -10.36
CA TYR A 175 9.22 7.18 -9.14
C TYR A 175 8.40 6.27 -8.21
N PHE A 176 8.81 6.17 -6.95
CA PHE A 176 8.04 5.51 -5.90
C PHE A 176 7.25 6.54 -5.12
N ASN A 177 5.93 6.57 -5.31
CA ASN A 177 5.04 7.52 -4.68
C ASN A 177 4.40 6.96 -3.41
N ALA A 178 4.61 7.61 -2.28
CA ALA A 178 3.95 7.31 -1.01
C ALA A 178 4.00 5.83 -0.61
N VAL A 179 5.15 5.16 -0.83
CA VAL A 179 5.27 3.73 -0.53
C VAL A 179 5.38 3.48 0.97
N GLY A 180 4.73 2.41 1.42
CA GLY A 180 4.87 1.91 2.78
C GLY A 180 6.12 1.04 2.92
N ILE A 181 6.81 1.18 4.05
CA ILE A 181 8.07 0.51 4.37
C ILE A 181 7.90 -0.31 5.65
N GLU A 182 8.34 -1.57 5.64
CA GLU A 182 8.30 -2.43 6.84
C GLU A 182 9.68 -2.54 7.53
N GLY A 183 10.38 -1.40 7.68
CA GLY A 183 11.71 -1.34 8.30
C GLY A 183 12.84 -1.73 7.35
N TYR A 184 14.06 -1.81 7.88
CA TYR A 184 15.29 -2.19 7.17
C TYR A 184 16.09 -3.19 8.00
N ASP A 185 16.70 -4.16 7.34
CA ASP A 185 17.62 -5.12 7.96
C ASP A 185 18.73 -5.47 6.95
N ASP A 186 19.94 -5.01 7.19
CA ASP A 186 21.13 -5.24 6.36
C ASP A 186 21.55 -6.73 6.31
N LYS A 187 21.14 -7.52 7.30
CA LYS A 187 21.38 -8.96 7.35
C LYS A 187 20.40 -9.75 6.52
N ASN A 188 19.26 -9.16 6.16
CA ASN A 188 18.22 -9.82 5.37
C ASN A 188 18.54 -9.72 3.87
N PHE A 189 18.52 -10.85 3.16
CA PHE A 189 18.80 -10.90 1.72
C PHE A 189 17.81 -10.03 0.91
N THR A 190 16.51 -10.13 1.19
CA THR A 190 15.49 -9.36 0.44
C THR A 190 15.63 -7.86 0.68
N SER A 191 15.96 -7.45 1.91
CA SER A 191 16.23 -6.05 2.25
C SER A 191 17.41 -5.50 1.43
N ARG A 192 18.52 -6.25 1.31
CA ARG A 192 19.65 -5.87 0.46
C ARG A 192 19.30 -5.83 -1.02
N LEU A 193 18.47 -6.77 -1.50
CA LEU A 193 17.99 -6.77 -2.88
C LEU A 193 17.17 -5.51 -3.17
N ILE A 194 16.21 -5.17 -2.30
CA ILE A 194 15.42 -3.93 -2.43
C ILE A 194 16.34 -2.71 -2.42
N LYS A 195 17.30 -2.64 -1.50
CA LYS A 195 18.30 -1.55 -1.47
C LYS A 195 19.05 -1.43 -2.79
N LYS A 196 19.50 -2.55 -3.35
CA LYS A 196 20.16 -2.57 -4.67
C LYS A 196 19.25 -2.03 -5.77
N LEU A 197 17.99 -2.45 -5.82
CA LEU A 197 17.02 -2.01 -6.82
C LEU A 197 16.73 -0.51 -6.71
N LEU A 198 16.48 -0.01 -5.50
CA LEU A 198 16.20 1.41 -5.28
C LEU A 198 17.39 2.32 -5.59
N ASN A 199 18.62 1.79 -5.61
CA ASN A 199 19.83 2.55 -5.98
C ASN A 199 20.16 2.51 -7.48
N LYS A 200 19.34 1.87 -8.32
CA LYS A 200 19.48 1.91 -9.79
C LYS A 200 19.34 3.35 -10.32
N LYS A 201 19.97 3.62 -11.49
CA LYS A 201 19.99 4.97 -12.09
C LYS A 201 18.62 5.47 -12.49
N CYS A 202 17.74 4.58 -12.95
CA CYS A 202 16.37 4.93 -13.34
C CYS A 202 15.52 5.42 -12.17
N ILE A 203 15.85 5.08 -10.91
CA ILE A 203 15.10 5.55 -9.74
C ILE A 203 15.41 7.04 -9.52
N THR A 204 14.44 7.89 -9.83
CA THR A 204 14.58 9.34 -9.71
C THR A 204 14.34 9.82 -8.29
N LYS A 205 13.27 9.31 -7.65
CA LYS A 205 12.91 9.67 -6.28
C LYS A 205 12.05 8.58 -5.64
N VAL A 206 12.11 8.49 -4.32
CA VAL A 206 11.24 7.63 -3.50
C VAL A 206 10.63 8.48 -2.40
N THR A 207 9.31 8.48 -2.29
CA THR A 207 8.60 9.08 -1.17
C THR A 207 7.88 8.02 -0.36
N THR A 208 7.79 8.24 0.95
CA THR A 208 7.12 7.33 1.88
C THR A 208 5.98 8.01 2.61
N ARG A 209 4.97 7.23 2.94
CA ARG A 209 3.90 7.61 3.88
C ARG A 209 4.14 7.10 5.30
N ASP A 210 5.20 6.31 5.50
CA ASP A 210 5.49 5.58 6.74
C ASP A 210 6.85 6.00 7.34
N ASP A 211 7.78 5.06 7.41
CA ASP A 211 9.05 5.12 8.13
C ASP A 211 10.15 5.79 7.29
N ILE A 212 10.39 7.07 7.55
CA ILE A 212 11.46 7.82 6.87
C ILE A 212 12.85 7.33 7.28
N ASP A 213 13.03 6.88 8.52
CA ASP A 213 14.32 6.43 9.01
C ASP A 213 14.73 5.11 8.36
N ALA A 214 13.76 4.22 8.12
CA ALA A 214 13.99 3.02 7.32
C ALA A 214 14.30 3.38 5.87
N LEU A 215 13.62 4.37 5.27
CA LEU A 215 13.91 4.82 3.92
C LEU A 215 15.32 5.39 3.78
N ASN A 216 15.79 6.15 4.76
CA ASN A 216 17.17 6.67 4.83
C ASN A 216 18.21 5.55 4.75
N GLN A 217 17.94 4.39 5.37
CA GLN A 217 18.85 3.25 5.35
C GLN A 217 18.89 2.55 3.97
N PHE A 218 17.76 2.56 3.24
CA PHE A 218 17.71 2.08 1.86
C PHE A 218 18.43 3.05 0.91
N LEU A 219 18.26 4.36 1.09
CA LEU A 219 18.63 5.41 0.15
C LEU A 219 19.45 6.54 0.82
N PRO A 220 20.64 6.25 1.37
CA PRO A 220 21.41 7.26 2.11
C PRO A 220 21.86 8.45 1.25
N ASN A 221 21.90 8.30 -0.08
CA ASN A 221 22.44 9.29 -1.01
C ASN A 221 21.41 9.80 -2.05
N LYS A 222 20.12 9.49 -1.88
CA LYS A 222 19.07 9.95 -2.79
C LYS A 222 18.06 10.83 -2.07
N GLU A 223 17.50 11.78 -2.78
CA GLU A 223 16.39 12.59 -2.27
C GLU A 223 15.16 11.73 -1.99
N HIS A 224 14.56 11.95 -0.86
CA HIS A 224 13.34 11.31 -0.43
C HIS A 224 12.55 12.22 0.51
N ALA A 225 11.24 11.97 0.67
CA ALA A 225 10.36 12.79 1.48
C ALA A 225 9.23 11.97 2.11
N ILE A 226 8.68 12.50 3.20
CA ILE A 226 7.40 12.05 3.76
C ILE A 226 6.27 12.75 3.00
N VAL A 227 5.30 11.96 2.55
CA VAL A 227 4.10 12.45 1.87
C VAL A 227 2.85 11.77 2.45
N GLY A 228 1.67 12.22 2.09
CA GLY A 228 0.42 11.55 2.42
C GLY A 228 0.15 10.34 1.50
N ASP A 229 -0.63 9.41 2.02
CA ASP A 229 -1.19 8.35 1.19
C ASP A 229 -2.08 8.94 0.10
N PRO A 230 -1.97 8.52 -1.17
CA PRO A 230 -2.86 8.99 -2.24
C PRO A 230 -4.36 8.84 -1.91
N ALA A 231 -4.74 7.81 -1.15
CA ALA A 231 -6.13 7.61 -0.74
C ALA A 231 -6.72 8.74 0.14
N LEU A 232 -5.89 9.69 0.62
CA LEU A 232 -6.37 10.95 1.21
C LEU A 232 -7.13 11.84 0.20
N TYR A 233 -7.07 11.51 -1.09
CA TYR A 233 -7.83 12.17 -2.17
C TYR A 233 -9.09 11.41 -2.58
N SER A 234 -9.55 10.46 -1.77
CA SER A 234 -10.78 9.68 -2.06
C SER A 234 -12.01 10.56 -2.24
N LYS A 235 -12.13 11.62 -1.45
CA LYS A 235 -13.24 12.59 -1.55
C LYS A 235 -13.27 13.30 -2.91
N GLU A 236 -12.11 13.74 -3.39
CA GLU A 236 -12.00 14.45 -4.66
C GLU A 236 -12.24 13.52 -5.86
N LEU A 237 -11.85 12.24 -5.75
CA LEU A 237 -12.03 11.26 -6.82
C LEU A 237 -13.47 10.74 -6.88
N TYR A 238 -14.03 10.33 -5.73
CA TYR A 238 -15.32 9.59 -5.72
C TYR A 238 -16.52 10.43 -5.33
N GLY A 239 -16.31 11.70 -4.90
CA GLY A 239 -17.38 12.51 -4.33
C GLY A 239 -17.83 12.01 -2.95
N SER A 240 -18.96 12.49 -2.47
CA SER A 240 -19.50 12.15 -1.13
C SER A 240 -20.92 11.63 -1.24
N SER A 241 -21.29 10.74 -0.32
CA SER A 241 -22.68 10.37 -0.05
C SER A 241 -23.34 11.39 0.90
N THR A 242 -24.65 11.31 1.04
CA THR A 242 -25.40 12.05 2.07
C THR A 242 -24.88 11.68 3.45
N LYS A 243 -24.56 12.68 4.25
CA LYS A 243 -24.16 12.47 5.65
C LYS A 243 -25.31 11.92 6.47
N THR A 244 -24.98 10.98 7.35
CA THR A 244 -25.90 10.37 8.31
C THR A 244 -25.39 10.57 9.74
N ASP A 245 -26.22 10.22 10.72
CA ASP A 245 -25.81 10.18 12.13
C ASP A 245 -25.28 8.81 12.57
N VAL A 246 -24.97 7.93 11.60
CA VAL A 246 -24.50 6.56 11.84
C VAL A 246 -23.01 6.53 12.11
N ILE A 247 -22.59 5.75 13.08
CA ILE A 247 -21.20 5.42 13.38
C ILE A 247 -20.81 4.17 12.61
N GLY A 248 -19.78 4.28 11.78
CA GLY A 248 -19.22 3.15 11.07
C GLY A 248 -18.25 2.35 11.96
N ILE A 249 -18.42 1.04 12.02
CA ILE A 249 -17.52 0.14 12.76
C ILE A 249 -16.87 -0.82 11.76
N ASN A 250 -15.58 -0.62 11.49
CA ASN A 250 -14.81 -1.41 10.54
C ASN A 250 -14.18 -2.62 11.23
N THR A 251 -14.63 -3.81 10.93
CA THR A 251 -14.12 -5.04 11.53
C THR A 251 -12.82 -5.53 10.90
N ILE A 252 -11.97 -6.18 11.71
CA ILE A 252 -10.71 -6.78 11.29
C ILE A 252 -10.45 -8.09 12.04
N ARG A 253 -10.07 -9.16 11.33
CA ARG A 253 -9.79 -10.47 11.92
C ARG A 253 -8.52 -10.51 12.77
N SER A 254 -8.49 -11.36 13.81
CA SER A 254 -7.34 -11.54 14.71
C SER A 254 -6.05 -12.01 14.02
N GLY A 255 -6.15 -12.86 12.98
CA GLY A 255 -4.97 -13.39 12.30
C GLY A 255 -4.05 -12.33 11.67
N ILE A 256 -4.53 -11.08 11.47
CA ILE A 256 -3.67 -10.02 10.97
C ILE A 256 -2.80 -9.41 12.09
N PHE A 257 -3.27 -9.39 13.32
CA PHE A 257 -2.50 -8.98 14.49
C PHE A 257 -1.35 -9.96 14.72
N ASN A 258 -1.65 -11.24 14.79
CA ASN A 258 -0.67 -12.30 15.00
C ASN A 258 0.40 -12.34 13.91
N ALA A 259 0.03 -12.05 12.66
CA ALA A 259 0.98 -11.92 11.54
C ALA A 259 1.93 -10.71 11.68
N ASN A 260 1.61 -9.74 12.53
CA ASN A 260 2.40 -8.53 12.80
C ASN A 260 2.98 -8.50 14.24
N GLU A 261 3.10 -9.66 14.88
CA GLU A 261 3.71 -9.81 16.22
C GLU A 261 2.88 -9.23 17.38
N PHE A 262 1.60 -8.99 17.17
CA PHE A 262 0.65 -8.63 18.22
C PHE A 262 -0.22 -9.83 18.56
N GLU A 263 -0.22 -10.24 19.81
CA GLU A 263 -1.09 -11.32 20.28
C GLU A 263 -2.51 -10.77 20.49
N THR A 264 -3.46 -11.33 19.76
CA THR A 264 -4.88 -11.00 19.88
C THR A 264 -5.72 -12.18 19.44
N THR A 265 -6.68 -12.57 20.25
CA THR A 265 -7.62 -13.63 19.95
C THR A 265 -8.85 -13.11 19.21
N GLU A 266 -9.55 -14.00 18.51
CA GLU A 266 -10.82 -13.63 17.88
C GLU A 266 -11.88 -13.24 18.92
N GLN A 267 -11.85 -13.89 20.10
CA GLN A 267 -12.81 -13.59 21.17
C GLN A 267 -12.60 -12.18 21.75
N GLU A 268 -11.36 -11.77 22.00
CA GLU A 268 -11.07 -10.41 22.46
C GLU A 268 -11.55 -9.34 21.47
N LEU A 269 -11.46 -9.59 20.17
CA LEU A 269 -12.00 -8.68 19.15
C LEU A 269 -13.54 -8.68 19.18
N ILE A 270 -14.19 -9.84 19.31
CA ILE A 270 -15.66 -9.92 19.43
C ILE A 270 -16.10 -9.13 20.64
N ASP A 271 -15.49 -9.35 21.81
CA ASP A 271 -15.84 -8.67 23.06
C ASP A 271 -15.66 -7.15 22.93
N PHE A 272 -14.53 -6.72 22.34
CA PHE A 272 -14.27 -5.31 22.06
C PHE A 272 -15.37 -4.66 21.21
N TYR A 273 -15.68 -5.25 20.06
CA TYR A 273 -16.70 -4.67 19.17
C TYR A 273 -18.10 -4.70 19.79
N CYS A 274 -18.45 -5.76 20.52
CA CYS A 274 -19.72 -5.85 21.23
C CYS A 274 -19.85 -4.77 22.33
N GLU A 275 -18.76 -4.52 23.06
CA GLU A 275 -18.74 -3.48 24.09
C GLU A 275 -18.82 -2.07 23.50
N MET A 276 -18.18 -1.81 22.37
CA MET A 276 -18.34 -0.54 21.66
C MET A 276 -19.79 -0.33 21.19
N ILE A 277 -20.41 -1.37 20.62
CA ILE A 277 -21.80 -1.34 20.18
C ILE A 277 -22.74 -1.07 21.34
N LYS A 278 -22.62 -1.75 22.49
CA LYS A 278 -23.45 -1.54 23.66
C LYS A 278 -23.38 -0.10 24.19
N ARG A 279 -22.20 0.52 24.14
CA ARG A 279 -22.03 1.93 24.56
C ARG A 279 -22.67 2.90 23.58
N LEU A 280 -22.55 2.63 22.28
CA LEU A 280 -23.23 3.42 21.26
C LEU A 280 -24.76 3.34 21.42
N ASP A 281 -25.30 2.14 21.66
CA ASP A 281 -26.72 1.93 21.91
C ASP A 281 -27.18 2.65 23.20
N ALA A 282 -26.39 2.60 24.27
CA ALA A 282 -26.69 3.29 25.54
C ALA A 282 -26.76 4.82 25.34
N ASP A 283 -25.92 5.38 24.46
CA ASP A 283 -25.93 6.81 24.11
C ASP A 283 -26.93 7.16 22.99
N GLY A 284 -27.73 6.19 22.51
CA GLY A 284 -28.70 6.38 21.44
C GLY A 284 -28.08 6.65 20.07
N LEU A 285 -26.82 6.28 19.88
CA LEU A 285 -26.09 6.45 18.62
C LEU A 285 -26.32 5.25 17.70
N LYS A 286 -26.73 5.52 16.46
CA LYS A 286 -26.85 4.49 15.43
C LYS A 286 -25.48 4.03 14.98
N TRP A 287 -25.34 2.74 14.70
CA TRP A 287 -24.09 2.16 14.21
C TRP A 287 -24.34 1.18 13.07
N GLN A 288 -23.29 0.93 12.29
CA GLN A 288 -23.30 -0.04 11.21
C GLN A 288 -21.90 -0.67 11.06
N LEU A 289 -21.86 -2.00 11.04
CA LEU A 289 -20.65 -2.75 10.74
C LEU A 289 -20.34 -2.67 9.23
N PHE A 290 -19.07 -2.53 8.89
CA PHE A 290 -18.60 -2.58 7.50
C PHE A 290 -17.20 -3.19 7.41
N THR A 291 -16.79 -3.56 6.20
CA THR A 291 -15.46 -4.11 5.95
C THR A 291 -14.85 -3.49 4.69
N ASN A 292 -13.53 -3.69 4.52
CA ASN A 292 -12.82 -3.30 3.30
C ASN A 292 -12.89 -4.39 2.20
N GLY A 293 -13.92 -5.24 2.18
CA GLY A 293 -14.12 -6.28 1.16
C GLY A 293 -13.48 -7.64 1.51
N VAL A 294 -12.82 -7.79 2.65
CA VAL A 294 -12.18 -9.03 3.05
C VAL A 294 -13.20 -10.00 3.66
N ASN A 295 -13.42 -11.16 3.05
CA ASN A 295 -14.41 -12.15 3.49
C ASN A 295 -14.24 -12.58 4.96
N SER A 296 -13.01 -12.74 5.45
CA SER A 296 -12.78 -13.14 6.84
C SER A 296 -13.09 -12.03 7.85
N ASP A 297 -13.00 -10.76 7.46
CA ASP A 297 -13.43 -9.63 8.29
C ASP A 297 -14.97 -9.56 8.33
N TYR A 298 -15.62 -9.85 7.20
CA TYR A 298 -17.07 -9.96 7.11
C TYR A 298 -17.62 -11.11 7.96
N SER A 299 -16.89 -12.25 7.96
CA SER A 299 -17.25 -13.39 8.83
C SER A 299 -17.17 -13.02 10.31
N LEU A 300 -16.21 -12.18 10.71
CA LEU A 300 -16.12 -11.66 12.09
C LEU A 300 -17.31 -10.74 12.38
N ALA A 301 -17.70 -9.84 11.46
CA ALA A 301 -18.88 -8.99 11.64
C ALA A 301 -20.15 -9.81 11.88
N LEU A 302 -20.35 -10.91 11.15
CA LEU A 302 -21.47 -11.83 11.38
C LEU A 302 -21.41 -12.51 12.76
N LYS A 303 -20.20 -12.86 13.25
CA LYS A 303 -20.01 -13.42 14.60
C LYS A 303 -20.36 -12.42 15.70
N ILE A 304 -19.98 -11.15 15.52
CA ILE A 304 -20.32 -10.05 16.44
C ILE A 304 -21.84 -9.90 16.55
N LEU A 305 -22.56 -9.82 15.40
CA LEU A 305 -24.02 -9.72 15.41
C LEU A 305 -24.67 -10.93 16.10
N ARG A 306 -24.16 -12.14 15.84
CA ARG A 306 -24.66 -13.36 16.49
C ARG A 306 -24.45 -13.30 18.02
N HIS A 307 -23.30 -12.82 18.48
CA HIS A 307 -22.99 -12.69 19.89
C HIS A 307 -23.94 -11.70 20.61
N LEU A 308 -24.36 -10.66 19.89
CA LEU A 308 -25.34 -9.68 20.34
C LEU A 308 -26.81 -10.16 20.16
N ASN A 309 -27.05 -11.34 19.61
CA ASN A 309 -28.38 -11.85 19.23
C ASN A 309 -29.11 -10.92 18.23
N ILE A 310 -28.39 -10.28 17.32
CA ILE A 310 -28.93 -9.37 16.30
C ILE A 310 -28.90 -10.07 14.94
N ASN A 311 -30.00 -10.06 14.21
CA ASN A 311 -30.06 -10.55 12.84
C ASN A 311 -29.39 -9.56 11.88
N PRO A 312 -28.53 -10.04 10.94
CA PRO A 312 -27.97 -9.17 9.93
C PRO A 312 -29.04 -8.49 9.06
N SER A 313 -28.89 -7.18 8.88
CA SER A 313 -29.72 -6.36 8.00
C SER A 313 -28.86 -5.27 7.35
N SER A 314 -29.39 -4.59 6.33
CA SER A 314 -28.71 -3.42 5.73
C SER A 314 -28.49 -2.28 6.70
N ASP A 315 -29.23 -2.20 7.80
CA ASP A 315 -29.13 -1.14 8.79
C ASP A 315 -27.95 -1.35 9.75
N ASN A 316 -27.54 -2.60 9.98
CA ASN A 316 -26.49 -2.95 10.96
C ASN A 316 -25.22 -3.56 10.34
N LEU A 317 -25.25 -3.99 9.05
CA LEU A 317 -24.12 -4.56 8.34
C LEU A 317 -24.21 -4.23 6.84
N THR A 318 -23.18 -3.54 6.32
CA THR A 318 -23.10 -3.28 4.87
C THR A 318 -22.78 -4.56 4.10
N SER A 319 -23.18 -4.62 2.83
CA SER A 319 -22.65 -5.62 1.91
C SER A 319 -21.13 -5.47 1.71
N LEU A 320 -20.47 -6.52 1.23
CA LEU A 320 -19.06 -6.42 0.83
C LEU A 320 -18.90 -5.43 -0.33
N PRO A 321 -18.05 -4.39 -0.19
CA PRO A 321 -17.81 -3.45 -1.28
C PRO A 321 -17.12 -4.16 -2.44
N LYS A 322 -17.53 -3.82 -3.66
CA LYS A 322 -17.00 -4.38 -4.91
C LYS A 322 -15.97 -3.46 -5.58
N SER A 323 -15.91 -2.18 -5.18
CA SER A 323 -15.01 -1.18 -5.73
C SER A 323 -14.54 -0.19 -4.69
N GLY A 324 -13.47 0.56 -5.02
CA GLY A 324 -12.99 1.68 -4.19
C GLY A 324 -14.05 2.75 -4.00
N GLU A 325 -14.85 3.03 -5.03
CA GLU A 325 -15.96 3.97 -4.98
C GLU A 325 -17.05 3.55 -3.99
N GLU A 326 -17.48 2.28 -4.00
CA GLU A 326 -18.47 1.78 -3.05
C GLU A 326 -17.98 1.89 -1.61
N LEU A 327 -16.73 1.50 -1.35
CA LEU A 327 -16.12 1.62 -0.02
C LEU A 327 -16.04 3.08 0.43
N ALA A 328 -15.57 3.97 -0.45
CA ALA A 328 -15.42 5.39 -0.16
C ALA A 328 -16.78 6.06 0.09
N LYS A 329 -17.80 5.76 -0.73
CA LYS A 329 -19.17 6.27 -0.54
C LYS A 329 -19.79 5.78 0.77
N THR A 330 -19.60 4.50 1.11
CA THR A 330 -20.06 3.96 2.40
C THR A 330 -19.45 4.74 3.56
N ILE A 331 -18.12 4.88 3.58
CA ILE A 331 -17.42 5.59 4.65
C ILE A 331 -17.84 7.06 4.68
N SER A 332 -17.99 7.71 3.52
CA SER A 332 -18.32 9.14 3.43
C SER A 332 -19.65 9.52 4.09
N GLY A 333 -20.57 8.57 4.24
CA GLY A 333 -21.87 8.76 4.89
C GLY A 333 -21.80 8.79 6.43
N TYR A 334 -20.77 8.26 7.05
CA TYR A 334 -20.70 8.11 8.50
C TYR A 334 -20.40 9.43 9.23
N LYS A 335 -20.87 9.52 10.48
CA LYS A 335 -20.56 10.63 11.42
C LYS A 335 -19.19 10.47 12.06
N GLY A 336 -18.78 9.25 12.32
CA GLY A 336 -17.49 8.86 12.88
C GLY A 336 -17.18 7.40 12.58
N VAL A 337 -15.93 6.99 12.70
CA VAL A 337 -15.51 5.62 12.37
C VAL A 337 -14.64 5.02 13.46
N ILE A 338 -15.00 3.84 13.94
CA ILE A 338 -14.13 2.97 14.74
C ILE A 338 -13.52 1.96 13.77
N ALA A 339 -12.22 2.10 13.44
CA ALA A 339 -11.65 1.35 12.35
C ALA A 339 -10.58 0.33 12.77
N GLY A 340 -10.67 -0.88 12.21
CA GLY A 340 -9.62 -1.89 12.29
C GLY A 340 -8.62 -1.81 11.13
N ARG A 341 -9.07 -1.47 9.92
CA ARG A 341 -8.25 -1.43 8.71
C ARG A 341 -7.67 -0.05 8.44
N MET A 342 -6.38 0.01 8.09
CA MET A 342 -5.68 1.28 7.80
C MET A 342 -6.40 2.13 6.74
N HIS A 343 -6.85 1.54 5.62
CA HIS A 343 -7.50 2.31 4.57
C HIS A 343 -8.90 2.82 4.98
N ALA A 344 -9.58 2.19 5.95
CA ALA A 344 -10.78 2.76 6.52
C ALA A 344 -10.51 4.09 7.23
N HIS A 345 -9.36 4.18 7.96
CA HIS A 345 -8.91 5.45 8.57
C HIS A 345 -8.56 6.50 7.51
N ILE A 346 -7.75 6.13 6.50
CA ILE A 346 -7.27 7.06 5.48
C ILE A 346 -8.46 7.63 4.69
N ILE A 347 -9.38 6.77 4.27
CA ILE A 347 -10.59 7.19 3.54
C ILE A 347 -11.47 8.06 4.43
N ALA A 348 -11.74 7.68 5.70
CA ALA A 348 -12.51 8.51 6.64
C ALA A 348 -11.87 9.90 6.79
N THR A 349 -10.55 9.96 6.96
CA THR A 349 -9.79 11.22 7.05
C THR A 349 -9.94 12.08 5.79
N SER A 350 -9.99 11.48 4.59
CA SER A 350 -10.20 12.21 3.33
C SER A 350 -11.55 12.92 3.26
N TYR A 351 -12.55 12.41 3.97
CA TYR A 351 -13.90 12.98 4.08
C TYR A 351 -14.11 13.85 5.32
N ASP A 352 -13.03 14.14 6.04
CA ASP A 352 -13.06 14.89 7.30
C ASP A 352 -13.89 14.21 8.40
N ILE A 353 -13.93 12.87 8.39
CA ILE A 353 -14.65 12.05 9.36
C ILE A 353 -13.71 11.64 10.48
N PRO A 354 -14.03 11.96 11.76
CA PRO A 354 -13.24 11.55 12.90
C PRO A 354 -13.15 10.03 13.00
N THR A 355 -11.96 9.53 13.31
CA THR A 355 -11.72 8.10 13.41
C THR A 355 -10.83 7.77 14.60
N ILE A 356 -11.09 6.63 15.24
CA ILE A 356 -10.18 5.97 16.19
C ILE A 356 -9.84 4.57 15.70
N GLY A 357 -8.74 4.00 16.16
CA GLY A 357 -8.41 2.66 15.69
C GLY A 357 -7.29 1.91 16.39
N GLN A 358 -7.15 0.68 15.96
CA GLN A 358 -6.26 -0.32 16.52
C GLN A 358 -4.90 -0.31 15.82
N ILE A 359 -3.81 -0.26 16.58
CA ILE A 359 -2.44 -0.38 16.08
C ILE A 359 -2.05 -1.86 16.01
N TRP A 360 -2.35 -2.50 14.89
CA TRP A 360 -1.93 -3.88 14.62
C TRP A 360 -0.70 -3.99 13.71
N ASN A 361 -0.20 -2.84 13.23
CA ASN A 361 1.01 -2.74 12.40
C ASN A 361 1.65 -1.36 12.57
N LYS A 362 2.98 -1.29 12.47
CA LYS A 362 3.75 -0.04 12.59
C LYS A 362 3.28 1.07 11.64
N LYS A 363 2.76 0.72 10.46
CA LYS A 363 2.24 1.70 9.48
C LYS A 363 1.06 2.54 10.02
N ILE A 364 0.21 1.96 10.90
CA ILE A 364 -0.89 2.70 11.53
C ILE A 364 -0.33 3.69 12.54
N LYS A 365 0.69 3.30 13.30
CA LYS A 365 1.42 4.21 14.19
C LYS A 365 2.03 5.39 13.43
N TRP A 366 2.70 5.13 12.30
CA TRP A 366 3.25 6.20 11.46
C TRP A 366 2.16 7.11 10.89
N PHE A 367 1.04 6.53 10.44
CA PHE A 367 -0.11 7.29 9.95
C PHE A 367 -0.64 8.24 11.03
N SER A 368 -0.89 7.75 12.26
CA SER A 368 -1.36 8.58 13.36
C SER A 368 -0.39 9.70 13.73
N LYS A 369 0.92 9.38 13.75
CA LYS A 369 1.99 10.34 14.03
C LYS A 369 2.07 11.44 12.97
N HIS A 370 2.01 11.09 11.68
CA HIS A 370 2.08 12.08 10.59
C HIS A 370 0.84 12.97 10.55
N LEU A 371 -0.33 12.43 10.90
CA LEU A 371 -1.55 13.22 11.07
C LEU A 371 -1.54 14.10 12.32
N GLY A 372 -0.78 13.75 13.36
CA GLY A 372 -0.78 14.42 14.66
C GLY A 372 -2.00 14.08 15.50
N CYS A 373 -2.39 12.79 15.54
CA CYS A 373 -3.54 12.30 16.31
C CYS A 373 -3.27 10.92 16.95
N GLU A 374 -2.07 10.76 17.51
CA GLU A 374 -1.64 9.50 18.12
C GLU A 374 -2.56 9.06 19.25
N GLU A 375 -3.16 9.98 19.98
CA GLU A 375 -4.10 9.76 21.06
C GLU A 375 -5.41 9.07 20.62
N ARG A 376 -5.74 9.10 19.33
CA ARG A 376 -6.91 8.42 18.77
C ARG A 376 -6.66 6.94 18.47
N PHE A 377 -5.43 6.49 18.67
CA PHE A 377 -5.05 5.11 18.35
C PHE A 377 -4.62 4.36 19.60
N PHE A 378 -4.91 3.07 19.65
CA PHE A 378 -4.64 2.22 20.80
C PHE A 378 -4.04 0.89 20.38
N TYR A 379 -3.24 0.30 21.25
CA TYR A 379 -2.61 -0.99 21.04
C TYR A 379 -3.53 -2.15 21.43
N PRO A 380 -3.26 -3.39 20.96
CA PRO A 380 -4.07 -4.55 21.30
C PRO A 380 -4.15 -4.87 22.79
N ASP A 381 -3.13 -4.56 23.58
CA ASP A 381 -3.14 -4.70 25.05
C ASP A 381 -4.08 -3.72 25.78
N GLU A 382 -4.50 -2.65 25.09
CA GLU A 382 -5.50 -1.70 25.59
C GLU A 382 -6.95 -2.12 25.26
N LEU A 383 -7.18 -3.19 24.47
CA LEU A 383 -8.53 -3.55 23.97
C LEU A 383 -9.59 -3.69 25.06
N ASN A 384 -9.20 -4.10 26.26
CA ASN A 384 -10.12 -4.26 27.40
C ASN A 384 -10.42 -2.94 28.14
N ASN A 385 -9.78 -1.83 27.76
CA ASN A 385 -10.02 -0.51 28.35
C ASN A 385 -11.20 0.20 27.63
N TYR A 386 -12.35 -0.46 27.60
CA TYR A 386 -13.51 -0.03 26.81
C TYR A 386 -13.94 1.41 27.05
N ASP A 387 -13.98 1.85 28.32
CA ASP A 387 -14.38 3.23 28.68
C ASP A 387 -13.37 4.26 28.16
N LEU A 388 -12.09 3.97 28.28
CA LEU A 388 -11.04 4.85 27.76
C LEU A 388 -11.14 4.99 26.25
N ILE A 389 -11.29 3.87 25.52
CA ILE A 389 -11.38 3.85 24.05
C ILE A 389 -12.65 4.55 23.59
N TYR A 390 -13.79 4.30 24.24
CA TYR A 390 -15.04 4.94 23.91
C TYR A 390 -14.98 6.46 24.13
N ASN A 391 -14.41 6.91 25.27
CA ASN A 391 -14.22 8.32 25.54
C ASN A 391 -13.27 8.99 24.53
N ARG A 392 -12.19 8.32 24.10
CA ARG A 392 -11.33 8.79 22.99
C ARG A 392 -12.14 8.98 21.70
N PHE A 393 -13.08 8.06 21.41
CA PHE A 393 -13.95 8.17 20.26
C PHE A 393 -14.88 9.38 20.32
N LEU A 394 -15.58 9.55 21.44
CA LEU A 394 -16.46 10.71 21.64
C LEU A 394 -15.68 12.03 21.57
N GLN A 395 -14.47 12.06 22.13
CA GLN A 395 -13.59 13.23 22.05
C GLN A 395 -13.18 13.50 20.60
N ALA A 396 -12.83 12.47 19.83
CA ALA A 396 -12.49 12.63 18.41
C ALA A 396 -13.65 13.20 17.60
N ILE A 397 -14.91 12.76 17.86
CA ILE A 397 -16.12 13.33 17.23
C ILE A 397 -16.28 14.80 17.60
N LYS A 398 -16.09 15.16 18.87
CA LYS A 398 -16.25 16.53 19.36
C LYS A 398 -15.20 17.48 18.77
N GLU A 399 -13.96 17.05 18.65
CA GLU A 399 -12.85 17.86 18.14
C GLU A 399 -12.85 17.97 16.61
N GLY A 400 -13.38 16.97 15.91
CA GLY A 400 -13.25 16.87 14.48
C GLY A 400 -11.82 16.66 14.01
N ASN A 401 -11.52 16.99 12.76
CA ASN A 401 -10.22 16.78 12.12
C ASN A 401 -9.49 18.09 11.76
N SER A 402 -10.02 19.25 12.14
CA SER A 402 -9.50 20.56 11.73
C SER A 402 -8.04 20.84 12.12
N LYS A 403 -7.57 20.16 13.18
CA LYS A 403 -6.19 20.31 13.67
C LYS A 403 -5.21 19.28 13.06
N LEU A 404 -5.70 18.33 12.27
CA LEU A 404 -4.86 17.30 11.69
C LEU A 404 -4.03 17.82 10.52
N ASN A 405 -2.87 17.22 10.33
CA ASN A 405 -1.95 17.56 9.23
C ASN A 405 -2.42 17.04 7.85
N THR A 406 -3.71 16.71 7.68
CA THR A 406 -4.26 16.13 6.46
C THR A 406 -3.92 16.95 5.22
N GLN A 407 -4.18 18.27 5.26
CA GLN A 407 -3.92 19.14 4.12
C GLN A 407 -2.43 19.23 3.79
N LYS A 408 -1.58 19.35 4.80
CA LYS A 408 -0.12 19.36 4.64
C LYS A 408 0.40 18.09 3.95
N LEU A 409 -0.12 16.91 4.35
CA LEU A 409 0.27 15.64 3.75
C LEU A 409 -0.23 15.52 2.30
N LYS A 410 -1.45 15.96 2.02
CA LYS A 410 -2.01 16.02 0.66
C LYS A 410 -1.16 16.91 -0.25
N GLU A 411 -0.84 18.12 0.19
CA GLU A 411 -0.02 19.06 -0.58
C GLU A 411 1.38 18.52 -0.85
N ALA A 412 2.00 17.86 0.14
CA ALA A 412 3.30 17.22 -0.04
C ALA A 412 3.24 16.14 -1.14
N THR A 413 2.18 15.32 -1.18
CA THR A 413 2.01 14.28 -2.21
C THR A 413 1.90 14.88 -3.60
N VAL A 414 1.06 15.91 -3.78
CA VAL A 414 0.89 16.57 -5.09
C VAL A 414 2.18 17.28 -5.52
N LYS A 415 2.83 18.00 -4.61
CA LYS A 415 4.09 18.71 -4.89
C LYS A 415 5.17 17.76 -5.43
N GLU A 416 5.34 16.61 -4.78
CA GLU A 416 6.36 15.65 -5.20
C GLU A 416 6.02 14.99 -6.55
N LEU A 417 4.75 14.61 -6.78
CA LEU A 417 4.29 14.10 -8.07
C LEU A 417 4.43 15.15 -9.18
N GLU A 418 4.01 16.39 -8.95
CA GLU A 418 4.10 17.48 -9.93
C GLU A 418 5.56 17.75 -10.29
N ASN A 419 6.43 17.85 -9.30
CA ASN A 419 7.87 18.06 -9.54
C ASN A 419 8.47 16.96 -10.44
N ILE A 420 8.20 15.68 -10.15
CA ILE A 420 8.71 14.57 -10.95
C ILE A 420 8.15 14.58 -12.38
N ILE A 421 6.85 14.81 -12.55
CA ILE A 421 6.22 14.84 -13.87
C ILE A 421 6.81 15.98 -14.71
N LEU A 422 6.88 17.19 -14.15
CA LEU A 422 7.37 18.37 -14.86
C LEU A 422 8.87 18.25 -15.19
N THR A 423 9.69 17.83 -14.24
CA THR A 423 11.14 17.69 -14.49
C THR A 423 11.46 16.57 -15.47
N THR A 424 10.60 15.57 -15.61
CA THR A 424 10.82 14.47 -16.54
C THR A 424 10.29 14.79 -17.93
N LEU A 425 9.08 15.32 -18.05
CA LEU A 425 8.45 15.59 -19.35
C LEU A 425 8.89 16.91 -19.99
N ASN A 426 9.29 17.91 -19.19
CA ASN A 426 9.78 19.20 -19.69
C ASN A 426 11.29 19.21 -19.99
N LYS A 427 12.01 18.11 -19.82
CA LYS A 427 13.45 18.04 -20.19
C LYS A 427 13.73 18.17 -21.67
N ASP A 428 12.70 18.14 -22.51
CA ASP A 428 12.78 18.23 -23.97
C ASP A 428 12.22 19.55 -24.55
N ILE A 429 11.94 20.55 -23.67
CA ILE A 429 11.66 21.93 -24.05
C ILE A 429 12.89 22.76 -23.66
#